data_38745a40543bc4ff06c560d0a8667b0a
#
_entry.id   38745a40543bc4ff06c560d0a8667b0a
#
_cell.length_a   1.000
_cell.length_b   1.000
_cell.length_c   1.000
_cell.angle_alpha   90.00
_cell.angle_beta   90.00
_cell.angle_gamma   90.00
#
_symmetry.space_group_name_H-M   'P 1'
#
loop_
_entity.id
_entity.type
_entity.pdbx_description
1 polymer ?
#
loop_
_entity_poly.entity_id
_entity_poly.type
_entity_poly.pdbx_seq_one_letter_code
_entity_poly.pdbx_strand_id
1 'polypeptide(L)'
;MSDVAIYPYGCGTATIVTGGEESDYKIENIQDRNWNTRWQNDNDNEEVVIDFDFGSNVRADYLALANHNLQDTDYGIKFQCGSGGVSGSFVSEGYLIGAAGTFHDYVAANSSIWLETFSSLGSYQYYRLTIEDKNGTKPYISVVSFGVAYSLGANYSLSGSRGIFYGNEKA
;
A
#
# COMPACT_ATOMS: atom_id res chain seq x y z
N MET A 1 -4.54 -16.28 -15.29
CA MET A 1 -4.36 -15.65 -13.96
C MET A 1 -4.74 -16.68 -12.92
N SER A 2 -3.86 -16.97 -11.99
CA SER A 2 -4.21 -17.82 -10.83
C SER A 2 -5.07 -16.97 -9.89
N ASP A 3 -6.18 -17.55 -9.41
CA ASP A 3 -7.01 -16.87 -8.42
C ASP A 3 -6.20 -16.71 -7.13
N VAL A 4 -6.26 -15.51 -6.55
CA VAL A 4 -5.53 -15.16 -5.33
C VAL A 4 -6.55 -14.79 -4.25
N ALA A 5 -6.44 -15.41 -3.09
CA ALA A 5 -7.13 -14.98 -1.88
C ALA A 5 -6.18 -14.09 -1.08
N ILE A 6 -6.67 -12.96 -0.58
CA ILE A 6 -5.91 -12.04 0.25
C ILE A 6 -6.44 -12.05 1.68
N TYR A 7 -5.53 -12.00 2.65
CA TYR A 7 -5.84 -11.79 4.06
C TYR A 7 -5.29 -10.42 4.49
N PRO A 8 -6.14 -9.41 4.65
CA PRO A 8 -5.71 -8.05 4.93
C PRO A 8 -5.37 -7.87 6.42
N TYR A 9 -4.20 -7.30 6.71
CA TYR A 9 -3.87 -6.79 8.03
C TYR A 9 -4.26 -5.32 8.21
N GLY A 10 -4.61 -4.63 7.13
CA GLY A 10 -4.73 -3.18 7.09
C GLY A 10 -3.36 -2.56 6.77
N CYS A 11 -3.08 -1.39 7.33
CA CYS A 11 -1.80 -0.72 7.14
C CYS A 11 -1.04 -0.42 8.44
N GLY A 12 -1.56 -0.80 9.61
CA GLY A 12 -0.97 -0.43 10.89
C GLY A 12 -1.11 1.07 11.17
N THR A 13 -0.22 1.64 11.97
CA THR A 13 -0.15 3.08 12.24
C THR A 13 0.68 3.77 11.16
N ALA A 14 0.06 4.67 10.39
CA ALA A 14 0.73 5.42 9.34
C ALA A 14 1.33 6.73 9.88
N THR A 15 2.53 7.07 9.41
CA THR A 15 3.24 8.30 9.75
C THR A 15 3.89 8.88 8.50
N ILE A 16 3.70 10.16 8.24
CA ILE A 16 4.39 10.87 7.16
C ILE A 16 5.83 11.15 7.61
N VAL A 17 6.80 10.72 6.83
CA VAL A 17 8.23 10.98 7.04
C VAL A 17 8.70 12.14 6.17
N THR A 18 8.27 12.16 4.91
CA THR A 18 8.51 13.24 3.95
C THR A 18 7.19 13.54 3.27
N GLY A 19 6.95 14.81 2.93
CA GLY A 19 5.67 15.29 2.47
C GLY A 19 4.85 15.87 3.63
N GLY A 20 3.59 16.12 3.39
CA GLY A 20 2.67 16.72 4.34
C GLY A 20 1.27 16.17 4.27
N GLU A 21 0.35 16.92 4.84
CA GLU A 21 -1.07 16.60 4.77
C GLU A 21 -1.91 17.87 4.70
N GLU A 22 -2.88 17.89 3.85
CA GLU A 22 -3.86 18.99 3.85
C GLU A 22 -4.71 18.98 5.12
N SER A 23 -5.21 20.16 5.53
CA SER A 23 -5.91 20.35 6.80
C SER A 23 -7.08 19.39 7.02
N ASP A 24 -7.80 19.06 5.95
CA ASP A 24 -9.01 18.23 5.98
C ASP A 24 -8.76 16.77 5.56
N TYR A 25 -7.53 16.46 5.12
CA TYR A 25 -7.16 15.16 4.53
C TYR A 25 -5.98 14.53 5.26
N LYS A 26 -6.21 14.15 6.49
CA LYS A 26 -5.21 13.65 7.44
C LYS A 26 -4.73 12.23 7.13
N ILE A 27 -3.50 11.91 7.57
CA ILE A 27 -2.90 10.59 7.34
C ILE A 27 -3.71 9.46 8.00
N GLU A 28 -4.37 9.72 9.10
CA GLU A 28 -5.22 8.74 9.79
C GLU A 28 -6.37 8.24 8.91
N ASN A 29 -6.78 8.99 7.90
CA ASN A 29 -7.86 8.62 6.99
C ASN A 29 -7.55 7.38 6.16
N ILE A 30 -6.27 7.07 5.91
CA ILE A 30 -5.92 5.84 5.16
C ILE A 30 -6.05 4.57 6.00
N GLN A 31 -6.22 4.70 7.31
CA GLN A 31 -6.28 3.60 8.27
C GLN A 31 -7.73 3.16 8.56
N ASP A 32 -8.71 4.03 8.31
CA ASP A 32 -10.11 3.79 8.66
C ASP A 32 -10.87 2.91 7.67
N ARG A 33 -10.25 2.53 6.54
CA ARG A 33 -10.83 1.74 5.45
C ARG A 33 -12.09 2.35 4.84
N ASN A 34 -12.29 3.65 5.00
CA ASN A 34 -13.44 4.37 4.48
C ASN A 34 -13.10 5.01 3.13
N TRP A 35 -13.84 4.67 2.08
CA TRP A 35 -13.65 5.24 0.75
C TRP A 35 -14.01 6.73 0.63
N ASN A 36 -14.75 7.26 1.57
CA ASN A 36 -15.19 8.67 1.55
C ASN A 36 -14.21 9.60 2.26
N THR A 37 -13.27 9.05 2.99
CA THR A 37 -12.17 9.77 3.63
C THR A 37 -10.89 9.51 2.86
N ARG A 38 -9.93 10.41 2.91
CA ARG A 38 -8.63 10.24 2.27
C ARG A 38 -7.56 11.05 2.96
N TRP A 39 -6.34 10.62 2.84
CA TRP A 39 -5.18 11.46 2.97
C TRP A 39 -4.88 12.13 1.64
N GLN A 40 -4.40 13.38 1.69
CA GLN A 40 -3.88 14.09 0.53
C GLN A 40 -2.65 14.89 0.94
N ASN A 41 -1.58 14.80 0.12
CA ASN A 41 -0.39 15.61 0.33
C ASN A 41 -0.72 17.11 0.18
N ASP A 42 -0.09 17.96 0.97
CA ASP A 42 -0.27 19.42 0.89
C ASP A 42 0.56 20.05 -0.24
N ASN A 43 1.51 19.31 -0.80
CA ASN A 43 2.45 19.74 -1.84
C ASN A 43 2.34 18.84 -3.09
N ASP A 44 2.53 19.42 -4.27
CA ASP A 44 2.49 18.75 -5.57
C ASP A 44 3.90 18.55 -6.20
N ASN A 45 4.97 18.94 -5.51
CA ASN A 45 6.34 18.92 -5.99
C ASN A 45 7.31 18.24 -5.01
N GLU A 46 6.87 17.21 -4.31
CA GLU A 46 7.68 16.56 -3.30
C GLU A 46 7.48 15.05 -3.30
N GLU A 47 8.57 14.29 -3.20
CA GLU A 47 8.51 12.86 -2.91
C GLU A 47 7.82 12.65 -1.56
N VAL A 48 6.84 11.77 -1.51
CA VAL A 48 6.13 11.43 -0.28
C VAL A 48 6.63 10.11 0.25
N VAL A 49 6.93 10.10 1.55
CA VAL A 49 7.34 8.89 2.27
C VAL A 49 6.39 8.68 3.45
N ILE A 50 5.72 7.53 3.45
CA ILE A 50 4.80 7.10 4.51
C ILE A 50 5.30 5.81 5.13
N ASP A 51 5.53 5.82 6.43
CA ASP A 51 5.89 4.65 7.21
C ASP A 51 4.68 4.06 7.92
N PHE A 52 4.64 2.75 8.01
CA PHE A 52 3.61 1.96 8.67
C PHE A 52 4.22 1.12 9.78
N ASP A 53 3.73 1.25 11.00
CA ASP A 53 4.11 0.46 12.17
C ASP A 53 2.97 -0.48 12.56
N PHE A 54 3.24 -1.78 12.55
CA PHE A 54 2.28 -2.81 12.98
C PHE A 54 2.41 -3.17 14.46
N GLY A 55 3.36 -2.58 15.18
CA GLY A 55 3.64 -2.94 16.57
C GLY A 55 4.25 -4.33 16.77
N SER A 56 4.25 -5.16 15.74
CA SER A 56 4.83 -6.51 15.73
C SER A 56 5.16 -6.94 14.30
N ASN A 57 5.99 -7.99 14.17
CA ASN A 57 6.33 -8.49 12.86
C ASN A 57 5.12 -9.12 12.17
N VAL A 58 4.81 -8.64 10.97
CA VAL A 58 3.81 -9.20 10.06
C VAL A 58 4.46 -9.51 8.71
N ARG A 59 3.86 -10.44 7.96
CA ARG A 59 4.30 -10.77 6.61
C ARG A 59 3.48 -9.98 5.60
N ALA A 60 4.11 -9.44 4.55
CA ALA A 60 3.42 -8.84 3.43
C ALA A 60 3.79 -9.54 2.12
N ASP A 61 2.77 -9.96 1.37
CA ASP A 61 2.85 -10.56 0.04
C ASP A 61 2.08 -9.74 -1.00
N TYR A 62 1.35 -8.69 -0.58
CA TYR A 62 0.66 -7.78 -1.48
C TYR A 62 0.59 -6.37 -0.89
N LEU A 63 0.44 -5.39 -1.76
CA LEU A 63 0.01 -4.03 -1.47
C LEU A 63 -1.24 -3.72 -2.28
N ALA A 64 -2.26 -3.18 -1.63
CA ALA A 64 -3.46 -2.68 -2.28
C ALA A 64 -3.69 -1.22 -1.91
N LEU A 65 -3.99 -0.42 -2.92
CA LEU A 65 -4.40 0.98 -2.80
C LEU A 65 -5.80 1.13 -3.35
N ALA A 66 -6.66 1.87 -2.68
CA ALA A 66 -8.01 2.11 -3.16
C ALA A 66 -8.39 3.59 -3.07
N ASN A 67 -9.18 4.05 -4.04
CA ASN A 67 -9.58 5.43 -4.23
C ASN A 67 -8.37 6.37 -4.12
N HIS A 68 -7.52 6.34 -5.13
CA HIS A 68 -6.29 7.12 -5.23
C HIS A 68 -6.19 7.77 -6.62
N ASN A 69 -5.32 8.76 -6.78
CA ASN A 69 -5.01 9.39 -8.07
C ASN A 69 -3.65 8.99 -8.65
N LEU A 70 -3.01 7.95 -8.12
CA LEU A 70 -1.68 7.51 -8.56
C LEU A 70 -1.69 6.83 -9.94
N GLN A 71 -2.87 6.62 -10.54
CA GLN A 71 -3.03 6.14 -11.92
C GLN A 71 -2.73 7.20 -12.98
N ASP A 72 -2.72 8.46 -12.62
CA ASP A 72 -2.28 9.50 -13.52
C ASP A 72 -0.83 9.24 -13.87
N THR A 73 -0.53 9.14 -15.12
CA THR A 73 0.56 8.46 -15.87
C THR A 73 1.97 8.60 -15.32
N ASP A 74 2.15 9.23 -14.19
CA ASP A 74 3.41 9.78 -13.79
C ASP A 74 3.87 9.41 -12.37
N TYR A 75 3.06 8.74 -11.55
CA TYR A 75 3.51 8.34 -10.22
C TYR A 75 4.18 6.97 -10.21
N GLY A 76 5.46 6.94 -9.87
CA GLY A 76 6.15 5.72 -9.47
C GLY A 76 5.97 5.46 -7.97
N ILE A 77 5.97 4.20 -7.58
CA ILE A 77 5.96 3.82 -6.17
C ILE A 77 7.09 2.87 -5.83
N LYS A 78 7.50 2.91 -4.57
CA LYS A 78 8.32 1.87 -3.93
C LYS A 78 7.61 1.40 -2.68
N PHE A 79 7.68 0.11 -2.41
CA PHE A 79 7.21 -0.47 -1.16
C PHE A 79 8.32 -1.32 -0.55
N GLN A 80 8.67 -1.03 0.69
CA GLN A 80 9.80 -1.61 1.39
C GLN A 80 9.37 -2.18 2.72
N CYS A 81 10.13 -3.14 3.23
CA CYS A 81 10.03 -3.62 4.60
C CYS A 81 11.35 -3.41 5.33
N GLY A 82 11.28 -3.27 6.65
CA GLY A 82 12.48 -3.03 7.43
C GLY A 82 12.30 -3.14 8.94
N SER A 83 13.43 -3.15 9.62
CA SER A 83 13.53 -3.13 11.08
C SER A 83 13.98 -1.76 11.63
N GLY A 84 14.23 -0.79 10.75
CA GLY A 84 14.80 0.51 11.11
C GLY A 84 13.91 1.43 11.93
N GLY A 85 12.63 1.09 12.10
CA GLY A 85 11.65 1.93 12.80
C GLY A 85 11.10 3.05 11.92
N VAL A 86 10.05 3.72 12.42
CA VAL A 86 9.47 4.90 11.78
C VAL A 86 10.55 5.99 11.62
N SER A 87 10.59 6.60 10.43
CA SER A 87 11.65 7.54 10.03
C SER A 87 13.07 6.97 10.05
N GLY A 88 13.20 5.65 10.22
CA GLY A 88 14.48 4.95 10.20
C GLY A 88 14.99 4.68 8.78
N SER A 89 16.18 4.07 8.70
CA SER A 89 16.77 3.67 7.42
C SER A 89 16.23 2.31 6.98
N PHE A 90 15.71 2.25 5.76
CA PHE A 90 15.28 1.04 5.07
C PHE A 90 16.28 0.57 4.02
N VAL A 91 17.43 1.22 3.91
CA VAL A 91 18.40 1.03 2.81
C VAL A 91 19.00 -0.38 2.75
N SER A 92 19.13 -1.04 3.89
CA SER A 92 19.68 -2.40 3.98
C SER A 92 18.62 -3.50 3.91
N GLU A 93 17.35 -3.12 3.85
CA GLU A 93 16.22 -4.03 3.98
C GLU A 93 15.45 -4.10 2.66
N GLY A 94 14.57 -5.04 2.51
CA GLY A 94 14.15 -5.43 1.18
C GLY A 94 13.16 -4.49 0.50
N TYR A 95 13.31 -4.34 -0.79
CA TYR A 95 12.28 -3.80 -1.66
C TYR A 95 11.29 -4.91 -2.03
N LEU A 96 10.02 -4.69 -1.76
CA LEU A 96 8.92 -5.55 -2.13
C LEU A 96 8.33 -5.12 -3.49
N ILE A 97 8.29 -3.81 -3.74
CA ILE A 97 7.92 -3.19 -5.02
C ILE A 97 8.94 -2.11 -5.35
N GLY A 98 9.35 -2.05 -6.60
CA GLY A 98 10.43 -1.16 -7.02
C GLY A 98 11.82 -1.71 -6.68
N ALA A 99 12.84 -0.86 -6.74
CA ALA A 99 14.23 -1.18 -6.41
C ALA A 99 14.97 0.05 -5.90
N ALA A 100 16.18 -0.12 -5.37
CA ALA A 100 17.04 0.99 -4.99
C ALA A 100 17.27 1.92 -6.19
N GLY A 101 16.89 3.18 -6.06
CA GLY A 101 17.02 4.19 -7.12
C GLY A 101 16.04 4.06 -8.30
N THR A 102 15.12 3.09 -8.27
CA THR A 102 14.15 2.87 -9.36
C THR A 102 12.76 2.72 -8.78
N PHE A 103 11.82 3.53 -9.25
CA PHE A 103 10.41 3.38 -8.91
C PHE A 103 9.76 2.31 -9.81
N HIS A 104 8.68 1.73 -9.33
CA HIS A 104 7.79 0.93 -10.14
C HIS A 104 6.85 1.89 -10.89
N ASP A 105 7.06 2.04 -12.19
CA ASP A 105 6.44 3.07 -13.03
C ASP A 105 4.95 2.83 -13.34
N TYR A 106 4.29 1.92 -12.64
CA TYR A 106 2.97 1.52 -13.09
C TYR A 106 2.00 1.26 -11.93
N VAL A 107 1.25 2.28 -11.61
CA VAL A 107 -0.05 2.09 -10.96
C VAL A 107 -1.10 2.09 -12.06
N ALA A 108 -1.78 0.97 -12.27
CA ALA A 108 -2.63 0.73 -13.43
C ALA A 108 -3.57 1.90 -13.77
N ALA A 109 -3.44 2.45 -14.96
CA ALA A 109 -4.33 3.45 -15.49
C ALA A 109 -5.79 2.99 -15.39
N ASN A 110 -6.68 3.88 -14.95
CA ASN A 110 -8.14 3.69 -14.86
C ASN A 110 -8.66 2.76 -13.75
N SER A 111 -7.87 2.48 -12.73
CA SER A 111 -8.38 1.70 -11.60
C SER A 111 -8.41 2.54 -10.33
N SER A 112 -9.58 2.72 -9.74
CA SER A 112 -9.69 3.24 -8.37
C SER A 112 -9.20 2.25 -7.31
N ILE A 113 -8.87 1.03 -7.74
CA ILE A 113 -8.24 -0.02 -6.91
C ILE A 113 -7.03 -0.55 -7.68
N TRP A 114 -5.88 -0.50 -7.05
CA TRP A 114 -4.68 -1.14 -7.52
C TRP A 114 -4.23 -2.19 -6.50
N LEU A 115 -3.86 -3.36 -6.98
CA LEU A 115 -3.37 -4.47 -6.17
C LEU A 115 -2.17 -5.09 -6.86
N GLU A 116 -1.06 -5.11 -6.16
CA GLU A 116 0.17 -5.78 -6.60
C GLU A 116 0.53 -6.89 -5.61
N THR A 117 0.95 -8.04 -6.13
CA THR A 117 1.45 -9.17 -5.34
C THR A 117 2.94 -9.35 -5.57
N PHE A 118 3.66 -9.68 -4.52
CA PHE A 118 5.10 -9.85 -4.55
C PHE A 118 5.54 -11.02 -3.66
N SER A 119 6.79 -11.44 -3.79
CA SER A 119 7.37 -12.43 -2.90
C SER A 119 7.79 -11.75 -1.59
N SER A 120 7.28 -12.25 -0.47
CA SER A 120 7.69 -11.76 0.84
C SER A 120 9.17 -12.01 1.10
N LEU A 121 9.85 -11.02 1.67
CA LEU A 121 11.22 -11.13 2.15
C LEU A 121 11.32 -11.62 3.61
N GLY A 122 10.18 -11.83 4.26
CA GLY A 122 10.10 -12.23 5.66
C GLY A 122 8.95 -11.54 6.37
N SER A 123 9.06 -11.45 7.69
CA SER A 123 8.11 -10.72 8.54
C SER A 123 8.81 -9.55 9.19
N TYR A 124 8.24 -8.36 9.04
CA TYR A 124 8.80 -7.12 9.55
C TYR A 124 7.73 -6.33 10.30
N GLN A 125 8.15 -5.51 11.24
CA GLN A 125 7.24 -4.60 11.95
C GLN A 125 6.94 -3.34 11.13
N TYR A 126 7.93 -2.87 10.37
CA TYR A 126 7.85 -1.59 9.66
C TYR A 126 7.82 -1.80 8.15
N TYR A 127 6.95 -1.02 7.50
CA TYR A 127 6.85 -0.95 6.05
C TYR A 127 6.87 0.50 5.63
N ARG A 128 7.33 0.76 4.40
CA ARG A 128 7.42 2.10 3.83
C ARG A 128 6.86 2.14 2.43
N LEU A 129 5.93 3.04 2.20
CA LEU A 129 5.48 3.43 0.87
C LEU A 129 6.15 4.76 0.49
N THR A 130 6.88 4.78 -0.63
CA THR A 130 7.39 5.99 -1.22
C THR A 130 6.65 6.25 -2.52
N ILE A 131 6.14 7.46 -2.69
CA ILE A 131 5.47 7.95 -3.89
C ILE A 131 6.40 8.96 -4.52
N GLU A 132 6.76 8.72 -5.78
CA GLU A 132 7.67 9.59 -6.53
C GLU A 132 7.04 10.97 -6.77
N ASP A 133 7.87 12.02 -6.71
CA ASP A 133 7.46 13.36 -7.14
C ASP A 133 7.27 13.38 -8.65
N LYS A 134 6.10 13.77 -9.10
CA LYS A 134 5.74 13.89 -10.54
C LYS A 134 4.97 15.19 -10.83
N ASN A 135 5.47 16.27 -10.34
CA ASN A 135 5.09 17.65 -10.71
C ASN A 135 3.63 17.88 -11.18
N GLY A 136 2.84 18.53 -10.36
CA GLY A 136 1.60 19.19 -10.78
C GLY A 136 0.31 18.59 -10.25
N THR A 137 0.34 17.50 -9.50
CA THR A 137 -0.86 16.95 -8.86
C THR A 137 -0.53 16.43 -7.47
N LYS A 138 -1.26 16.87 -6.46
CA LYS A 138 -1.12 16.37 -5.10
C LYS A 138 -1.57 14.92 -5.03
N PRO A 139 -0.72 13.97 -4.63
CA PRO A 139 -1.14 12.60 -4.46
C PRO A 139 -2.14 12.45 -3.32
N TYR A 140 -3.14 11.59 -3.52
CA TYR A 140 -4.07 11.19 -2.47
C TYR A 140 -4.35 9.68 -2.50
N ILE A 141 -4.69 9.14 -1.33
CA ILE A 141 -5.09 7.75 -1.14
C ILE A 141 -6.15 7.69 -0.04
N SER A 142 -7.24 6.92 -0.25
CA SER A 142 -8.24 6.68 0.78
C SER A 142 -7.94 5.44 1.60
N VAL A 143 -7.49 4.35 0.97
CA VAL A 143 -7.22 3.09 1.65
C VAL A 143 -5.89 2.52 1.23
N VAL A 144 -5.08 2.18 2.21
CA VAL A 144 -3.87 1.36 2.05
C VAL A 144 -4.08 0.06 2.80
N SER A 145 -3.79 -1.06 2.15
CA SER A 145 -3.90 -2.38 2.77
C SER A 145 -2.79 -3.28 2.27
N PHE A 146 -2.18 -4.02 3.16
CA PHE A 146 -1.26 -5.09 2.83
C PHE A 146 -1.38 -6.26 3.82
N GLY A 147 -0.87 -7.41 3.45
CA GLY A 147 -1.00 -8.65 4.21
C GLY A 147 -0.57 -9.85 3.40
N VAL A 148 -1.13 -11.02 3.69
CA VAL A 148 -0.74 -12.27 3.06
C VAL A 148 -1.63 -12.57 1.86
N ALA A 149 -1.00 -12.97 0.75
CA ALA A 149 -1.65 -13.47 -0.45
C ALA A 149 -1.50 -14.99 -0.54
N TYR A 150 -2.59 -15.69 -0.80
CA TYR A 150 -2.61 -17.13 -1.03
C TYR A 150 -2.99 -17.42 -2.48
N SER A 151 -2.16 -18.14 -3.21
CA SER A 151 -2.56 -18.68 -4.50
C SER A 151 -3.56 -19.80 -4.29
N LEU A 152 -4.77 -19.62 -4.79
CA LEU A 152 -5.74 -20.70 -4.89
C LEU A 152 -5.31 -21.56 -6.08
N GLY A 153 -4.77 -22.73 -5.81
CA GLY A 153 -4.31 -23.65 -6.86
C GLY A 153 -5.44 -23.97 -7.86
N ALA A 154 -5.09 -24.50 -9.04
CA ALA A 154 -5.95 -24.72 -10.21
C ALA A 154 -7.27 -25.51 -9.98
N ASN A 155 -7.53 -26.00 -8.78
CA ASN A 155 -8.72 -26.79 -8.43
C ASN A 155 -9.86 -25.97 -7.83
N TYR A 156 -9.70 -24.66 -7.65
CA TYR A 156 -10.78 -23.77 -7.23
C TYR A 156 -11.25 -22.94 -8.43
N SER A 157 -12.09 -23.53 -9.22
CA SER A 157 -12.88 -22.78 -10.21
C SER A 157 -14.03 -22.11 -9.45
N LEU A 158 -13.91 -20.84 -9.17
CA LEU A 158 -15.05 -20.01 -8.78
C LEU A 158 -15.90 -19.79 -10.04
N SER A 159 -16.68 -20.80 -10.42
CA SER A 159 -17.70 -20.64 -11.45
C SER A 159 -18.83 -19.80 -10.86
N GLY A 160 -18.83 -18.53 -11.20
CA GLY A 160 -19.97 -17.65 -11.04
C GLY A 160 -20.09 -16.95 -9.68
N SER A 161 -19.65 -15.77 -9.72
CA SER A 161 -19.83 -14.58 -8.88
C SER A 161 -18.58 -14.15 -8.09
N ARG A 162 -18.16 -12.92 -8.40
CA ARG A 162 -17.15 -12.20 -7.66
C ARG A 162 -17.69 -11.90 -6.26
N GLY A 163 -17.44 -12.79 -5.31
CA GLY A 163 -17.76 -12.60 -3.90
C GLY A 163 -16.52 -12.19 -3.13
N ILE A 164 -16.50 -11.01 -2.58
CA ILE A 164 -15.55 -10.64 -1.53
C ILE A 164 -16.06 -11.30 -0.24
N PHE A 165 -15.37 -12.32 0.24
CA PHE A 165 -15.71 -12.93 1.52
C PHE A 165 -15.11 -12.12 2.65
N TYR A 166 -15.93 -11.37 3.36
CA TYR A 166 -15.58 -10.88 4.69
C TYR A 166 -15.77 -12.03 5.67
N GLY A 167 -14.68 -12.59 6.18
CA GLY A 167 -14.75 -13.55 7.26
C GLY A 167 -15.26 -12.86 8.53
N ASN A 168 -16.51 -13.10 8.90
CA ASN A 168 -17.00 -12.79 10.24
C ASN A 168 -16.47 -13.88 11.18
N GLU A 169 -15.39 -13.60 11.89
CA GLU A 169 -15.09 -14.34 13.10
C GLU A 169 -16.13 -13.96 14.16
N LYS A 170 -17.04 -14.88 14.43
CA LYS A 170 -17.78 -14.85 15.69
C LYS A 170 -16.96 -15.57 16.74
N ALA A 171 -16.59 -14.84 17.79
CA ALA A 171 -16.08 -15.38 19.03
C ALA A 171 -17.06 -16.37 19.68
#